data_d3d6f19b8deaf50455d1653e93314629
#
_entry.id   d3d6f19b8deaf50455d1653e93314629
#
_cell.length_a   1.000
_cell.length_b   1.000
_cell.length_c   1.000
_cell.angle_alpha   90.00
_cell.angle_beta   90.00
_cell.angle_gamma   90.00
#
_symmetry.space_group_name_H-M   'P 1'
#
loop_
_entity.id
_entity.type
_entity.pdbx_description
1 polymer ?
#
loop_
_entity_poly.entity_id
_entity_poly.type
_entity_poly.pdbx_seq_one_letter_code
_entity_poly.pdbx_strand_id
1 'polypeptide(L)' 'MDTTTIVAIAVAAVFLLILIVWFFSTWNRL' A
#
# COMPACT_ATOMS: atom_id res chain seq x y z
N MET A 1 8.44 -3.98 19.72
CA MET A 1 8.10 -4.47 18.37
C MET A 1 9.36 -5.05 17.74
N ASP A 2 9.24 -6.26 17.23
CA ASP A 2 10.37 -6.91 16.56
C ASP A 2 10.56 -6.31 15.18
N THR A 3 11.80 -6.42 14.67
CA THR A 3 12.11 -5.97 13.31
C THR A 3 11.17 -6.64 12.29
N THR A 4 10.87 -7.91 12.47
CA THR A 4 9.95 -8.64 11.58
C THR A 4 8.56 -8.00 11.55
N THR A 5 8.05 -7.58 12.71
CA THR A 5 6.75 -6.91 12.80
C THR A 5 6.78 -5.56 12.07
N ILE A 6 7.85 -4.80 12.26
CA ILE A 6 8.00 -3.50 11.61
C ILE A 6 8.05 -3.67 10.09
N VAL A 7 8.82 -4.63 9.61
CA VAL A 7 8.92 -4.93 8.18
C VAL A 7 7.57 -5.36 7.61
N ALA A 8 6.83 -6.21 8.32
CA ALA A 8 5.52 -6.66 7.88
C ALA A 8 4.54 -5.50 7.75
N ILE A 9 4.53 -4.60 8.72
CA ILE A 9 3.66 -3.41 8.70
C ILE A 9 4.06 -2.48 7.54
N ALA A 10 5.36 -2.27 7.34
CA ALA A 10 5.86 -1.43 6.27
C ALA A 10 5.46 -1.98 4.88
N VAL A 11 5.63 -3.28 4.67
CA VAL A 11 5.25 -3.93 3.42
C VAL A 11 3.75 -3.83 3.18
N ALA A 12 2.95 -4.07 4.22
CA ALA A 12 1.49 -3.96 4.11
C ALA A 12 1.07 -2.52 3.77
N ALA A 13 1.68 -1.52 4.40
CA ALA A 13 1.39 -0.12 4.13
C ALA A 13 1.71 0.27 2.69
N VAL A 14 2.88 -0.13 2.19
CA VAL A 14 3.28 0.14 0.80
C VAL A 14 2.32 -0.55 -0.17
N PHE A 15 1.96 -1.79 0.10
CA PHE A 15 1.02 -2.54 -0.74
C PHE A 15 -0.34 -1.83 -0.84
N LEU A 16 -0.87 -1.37 0.30
CA LEU A 16 -2.13 -0.63 0.32
C LEU A 16 -2.04 0.68 -0.44
N LEU A 17 -0.94 1.41 -0.29
CA LEU A 17 -0.74 2.66 -1.03
C LEU A 17 -0.74 2.43 -2.54
N ILE A 18 -0.06 1.38 -3.01
CA ILE A 18 -0.03 1.03 -4.42
C ILE A 18 -1.44 0.72 -4.92
N LEU A 19 -2.21 -0.07 -4.17
CA LEU A 19 -3.57 -0.42 -4.53
C LEU A 19 -4.48 0.82 -4.60
N ILE A 20 -4.37 1.71 -3.64
CA ILE A 20 -5.15 2.95 -3.61
C ILE A 20 -4.83 3.83 -4.81
N VAL A 21 -3.55 4.05 -5.08
CA VAL A 21 -3.10 4.86 -6.22
C VAL A 21 -3.59 4.24 -7.53
N TRP A 22 -3.44 2.93 -7.67
CA TRP A 22 -3.89 2.23 -8.88
C TRP A 22 -5.39 2.34 -9.06
N PHE A 23 -6.14 2.16 -7.97
CA PHE A 23 -7.60 2.24 -7.99
C PHE A 23 -8.06 3.64 -8.41
N PHE A 24 -7.50 4.68 -7.79
CA PHE A 24 -7.81 6.07 -8.13
C PHE A 24 -7.42 6.41 -9.57
N SER A 25 -6.27 5.95 -10.02
CA SER A 25 -5.81 6.19 -11.38
C SER A 25 -6.77 5.58 -12.40
N THR A 26 -7.30 4.37 -12.11
CA THR A 26 -8.26 3.71 -12.99
C THR A 26 -9.59 4.46 -13.03
N TRP A 27 -10.04 4.98 -11.90
CA TRP A 27 -11.30 5.71 -11.82
C TRP A 27 -11.21 7.13 -12.35
N ASN A 28 -10.04 7.73 -12.33
CA ASN A 28 -9.83 9.10 -12.81
C ASN A 28 -9.60 9.20 -14.32
N ARG A 29 -9.63 8.09 -15.02
CA ARG A 29 -9.49 8.09 -16.48
C ARG A 29 -10.72 8.59 -17.21
N LEU A 30 -11.76 8.84 -16.49
CA LEU A 30 -12.95 9.47 -17.04
C LEU A 30 -12.82 11.01 -16.90
#